data_48434e8bfc43d3ebe8f54bffc4928135
#
_entry.id   48434e8bfc43d3ebe8f54bffc4928135
#
_cell.length_a   1.000
_cell.length_b   1.000
_cell.length_c   1.000
_cell.angle_alpha   90.00
_cell.angle_beta   90.00
_cell.angle_gamma   90.00
#
_symmetry.space_group_name_H-M   'P 1'
#
loop_
_entity.id
_entity.type
_entity.pdbx_description
1 polymer ?
#
loop_
_entity_poly.entity_id
_entity_poly.type
_entity_poly.pdbx_seq_one_letter_code
_entity_poly.pdbx_strand_id
1 'polypeptide(L)'
;EICACLVGSEMCIRDRSKKAFTTKYQKWCRKHGYNFSEDKALDIYVSACGRFGVMPKTKTAKLLVEQAISQLQATSAALAALKQEMQSLAASLPEYPVVMGMFGVGPTLGPQLIAEIGDVRRFHSKKALVAFAGIDAPPYQSGQIDVRSRSISKRGSASLRRTLFLVMGVLLQCAPMDEPVYQFMNKKRSEGKPYRVYMMASANKFLRIYYASVKAYLDSLEHD
;
A
#
# COMPACT_ATOMS: atom_id res chain seq x y z
N GLU A 1 7.45 2.80 -16.74
CA GLU A 1 7.43 1.43 -17.32
C GLU A 1 7.15 1.43 -18.83
N ILE A 2 6.10 2.13 -19.30
CA ILE A 2 5.69 2.13 -20.73
C ILE A 2 6.83 2.63 -21.64
N CYS A 3 7.56 3.68 -21.28
CA CYS A 3 8.67 4.20 -22.07
C CYS A 3 9.85 3.23 -22.13
N ALA A 4 10.13 2.53 -21.05
CA ALA A 4 11.20 1.55 -20.96
C ALA A 4 10.93 0.29 -21.79
N CYS A 5 9.69 -0.22 -21.78
CA CYS A 5 9.28 -1.40 -22.55
C CYS A 5 9.15 -1.12 -24.06
N LEU A 6 8.84 0.12 -24.45
CA LEU A 6 8.59 0.43 -25.85
C LEU A 6 9.87 0.56 -26.67
N VAL A 7 10.98 1.09 -26.17
CA VAL A 7 12.21 1.29 -26.97
C VAL A 7 13.44 1.76 -26.18
N GLY A 8 13.58 1.49 -24.93
CA GLY A 8 14.86 1.64 -24.23
C GLY A 8 15.28 3.05 -23.78
N SER A 9 14.84 4.15 -24.36
CA SER A 9 15.11 5.47 -23.82
C SER A 9 14.23 6.55 -24.46
N GLU A 10 14.06 7.69 -23.79
CA GLU A 10 13.38 8.89 -24.31
C GLU A 10 13.92 9.32 -25.67
N MET A 11 15.20 9.07 -25.93
CA MET A 11 15.86 9.35 -27.21
C MET A 11 15.32 8.54 -28.38
N CYS A 12 14.93 7.27 -28.16
CA CYS A 12 14.33 6.44 -29.19
C CYS A 12 12.89 6.86 -29.53
N ILE A 13 12.21 7.59 -28.67
CA ILE A 13 10.90 8.17 -28.92
C ILE A 13 11.08 9.44 -29.77
N ARG A 14 12.03 10.27 -29.40
CA ARG A 14 12.34 11.56 -30.05
C ARG A 14 12.81 11.42 -31.51
N ASP A 15 13.50 10.34 -31.85
CA ASP A 15 13.99 10.08 -33.21
C ASP A 15 12.89 9.56 -34.16
N ARG A 16 11.65 9.37 -33.68
CA ARG A 16 10.51 8.90 -34.47
C ARG A 16 9.52 10.01 -34.73
N SER A 17 8.81 9.89 -35.84
CA SER A 17 7.65 10.77 -36.06
C SER A 17 6.56 10.43 -35.04
N LYS A 18 5.78 11.44 -34.64
CA LYS A 18 4.61 11.31 -33.75
C LYS A 18 3.71 10.13 -34.17
N LYS A 19 3.38 10.04 -35.45
CA LYS A 19 2.53 8.97 -36.03
C LYS A 19 3.15 7.58 -35.84
N ALA A 20 4.44 7.43 -36.10
CA ALA A 20 5.15 6.15 -35.92
C ALA A 20 5.21 5.72 -34.45
N PHE A 21 5.38 6.68 -33.53
CA PHE A 21 5.33 6.41 -32.09
C PHE A 21 3.94 5.95 -31.65
N THR A 22 2.89 6.68 -32.02
CA THR A 22 1.49 6.36 -31.65
C THR A 22 1.10 4.96 -32.14
N THR A 23 1.45 4.59 -33.38
CA THR A 23 1.18 3.24 -33.92
C THR A 23 1.90 2.16 -33.12
N LYS A 24 3.15 2.38 -32.73
CA LYS A 24 3.93 1.41 -31.95
C LYS A 24 3.38 1.29 -30.51
N TYR A 25 3.00 2.41 -29.90
CA TYR A 25 2.37 2.43 -28.59
C TYR A 25 1.03 1.67 -28.59
N GLN A 26 0.20 1.85 -29.63
CA GLN A 26 -1.05 1.11 -29.79
C GLN A 26 -0.82 -0.41 -29.89
N LYS A 27 0.17 -0.84 -30.69
CA LYS A 27 0.54 -2.26 -30.80
C LYS A 27 1.01 -2.82 -29.44
N TRP A 28 1.79 -2.02 -28.72
CA TRP A 28 2.27 -2.41 -27.40
C TRP A 28 1.11 -2.55 -26.39
N CYS A 29 0.18 -1.60 -26.34
CA CYS A 29 -1.01 -1.67 -25.49
C CYS A 29 -1.82 -2.94 -25.75
N ARG A 30 -2.07 -3.27 -27.01
CA ARG A 30 -2.78 -4.50 -27.41
C ARG A 30 -2.06 -5.77 -26.94
N LYS A 31 -0.73 -5.80 -27.09
CA LYS A 31 0.08 -6.96 -26.70
C LYS A 31 0.05 -7.20 -25.18
N HIS A 32 -0.04 -6.13 -24.39
CA HIS A 32 0.06 -6.19 -22.92
C HIS A 32 -1.28 -5.98 -22.20
N GLY A 33 -2.41 -5.97 -22.93
CA GLY A 33 -3.75 -5.86 -22.33
C GLY A 33 -4.10 -4.49 -21.76
N TYR A 34 -3.42 -3.42 -22.21
CA TYR A 34 -3.73 -2.05 -21.79
C TYR A 34 -4.70 -1.36 -22.76
N ASN A 35 -5.56 -0.52 -22.21
CA ASN A 35 -6.41 0.36 -23.01
C ASN A 35 -5.55 1.43 -23.69
N PHE A 36 -5.67 1.53 -25.03
CA PHE A 36 -5.00 2.56 -25.78
C PHE A 36 -5.73 3.90 -25.65
N SER A 37 -4.99 4.97 -25.41
CA SER A 37 -5.45 6.35 -25.47
C SER A 37 -4.50 7.17 -26.34
N GLU A 38 -5.03 7.88 -27.32
CA GLU A 38 -4.25 8.74 -28.19
C GLU A 38 -3.67 9.94 -27.44
N ASP A 39 -4.47 10.56 -26.56
CA ASP A 39 -4.02 11.69 -25.73
C ASP A 39 -2.85 11.29 -24.85
N LYS A 40 -2.92 10.11 -24.22
CA LYS A 40 -1.81 9.58 -23.41
C LYS A 40 -0.56 9.29 -24.26
N ALA A 41 -0.73 8.81 -25.49
CA ALA A 41 0.39 8.63 -26.42
C ALA A 41 1.04 9.97 -26.78
N LEU A 42 0.23 11.01 -26.98
CA LEU A 42 0.70 12.35 -27.27
C LEU A 42 1.45 12.98 -26.09
N ASP A 43 0.91 12.87 -24.88
CA ASP A 43 1.55 13.37 -23.67
C ASP A 43 2.92 12.73 -23.45
N ILE A 44 3.02 11.41 -23.65
CA ILE A 44 4.30 10.68 -23.56
C ILE A 44 5.29 11.19 -24.61
N TYR A 45 4.84 11.37 -25.86
CA TYR A 45 5.67 11.84 -26.96
C TYR A 45 6.17 13.27 -26.71
N VAL A 46 5.29 14.18 -26.35
CA VAL A 46 5.63 15.59 -26.02
C VAL A 46 6.59 15.66 -24.84
N SER A 47 6.31 14.91 -23.80
CA SER A 47 7.16 14.81 -22.61
C SER A 47 8.59 14.33 -22.98
N ALA A 48 8.70 13.32 -23.85
CA ALA A 48 9.98 12.79 -24.29
C ALA A 48 10.73 13.78 -25.22
N CYS A 49 10.01 14.53 -26.06
CA CYS A 49 10.60 15.55 -26.94
C CYS A 49 11.06 16.79 -26.18
N GLY A 50 10.39 17.16 -25.08
CA GLY A 50 10.71 18.33 -24.26
C GLY A 50 11.87 18.16 -23.29
N ARG A 51 12.40 16.93 -23.13
CA ARG A 51 13.51 16.66 -22.20
C ARG A 51 14.86 16.62 -22.92
N PHE A 52 15.87 17.18 -22.28
CA PHE A 52 17.26 17.02 -22.71
C PHE A 52 17.74 15.63 -22.29
N GLY A 53 18.25 14.84 -23.25
CA GLY A 53 18.87 13.57 -22.95
C GLY A 53 20.14 13.75 -22.14
N VAL A 54 20.14 13.31 -20.88
CA VAL A 54 21.29 13.40 -19.96
C VAL A 54 22.40 12.43 -20.38
N MET A 55 22.05 11.32 -21.05
CA MET A 55 23.00 10.30 -21.48
C MET A 55 23.28 10.38 -23.00
N PRO A 56 24.55 10.29 -23.40
CA PRO A 56 24.91 10.26 -24.82
C PRO A 56 24.40 8.97 -25.51
N LYS A 57 24.12 9.04 -26.84
CA LYS A 57 23.68 7.91 -27.65
C LYS A 57 24.83 6.93 -27.95
N THR A 58 25.40 6.32 -26.93
CA THR A 58 26.46 5.31 -27.03
C THR A 58 25.91 3.90 -26.88
N LYS A 59 26.64 2.92 -27.40
CA LYS A 59 26.33 1.49 -27.18
C LYS A 59 26.32 1.15 -25.68
N THR A 60 27.22 1.74 -24.91
CA THR A 60 27.31 1.57 -23.45
C THR A 60 26.08 2.13 -22.74
N ALA A 61 25.62 3.33 -23.11
CA ALA A 61 24.42 3.90 -22.52
C ALA A 61 23.19 3.03 -22.81
N LYS A 62 23.06 2.50 -24.02
CA LYS A 62 21.99 1.56 -24.38
C LYS A 62 22.06 0.29 -23.54
N LEU A 63 23.23 -0.29 -23.38
CA LEU A 63 23.44 -1.50 -22.56
C LEU A 63 23.04 -1.25 -21.09
N LEU A 64 23.43 -0.11 -20.50
CA LEU A 64 23.09 0.25 -19.13
C LEU A 64 21.56 0.35 -18.94
N VAL A 65 20.85 0.98 -19.89
CA VAL A 65 19.39 1.10 -19.85
C VAL A 65 18.72 -0.27 -20.00
N GLU A 66 19.20 -1.10 -20.92
CA GLU A 66 18.67 -2.47 -21.12
C GLU A 66 18.86 -3.32 -19.85
N GLN A 67 20.02 -3.24 -19.19
CA GLN A 67 20.28 -3.93 -17.94
C GLN A 67 19.39 -3.41 -16.79
N ALA A 68 19.22 -2.10 -16.67
CA ALA A 68 18.33 -1.53 -15.65
C ALA A 68 16.87 -1.97 -15.84
N ILE A 69 16.40 -2.04 -17.09
CA ILE A 69 15.06 -2.54 -17.42
C ILE A 69 14.93 -4.01 -17.07
N SER A 70 15.92 -4.83 -17.45
CA SER A 70 15.94 -6.26 -17.14
C SER A 70 15.89 -6.51 -15.62
N GLN A 71 16.67 -5.78 -14.85
CA GLN A 71 16.64 -5.87 -13.39
C GLN A 71 15.28 -5.45 -12.81
N LEU A 72 14.69 -4.37 -13.31
CA LEU A 72 13.36 -3.92 -12.88
C LEU A 72 12.30 -5.00 -13.16
N GLN A 73 12.33 -5.60 -14.35
CA GLN A 73 11.39 -6.66 -14.74
C GLN A 73 11.57 -7.90 -13.87
N ALA A 74 12.80 -8.36 -13.65
CA ALA A 74 13.11 -9.51 -12.81
C ALA A 74 12.65 -9.27 -11.35
N THR A 75 12.95 -8.11 -10.80
CA THR A 75 12.52 -7.74 -9.44
C THR A 75 11.01 -7.64 -9.32
N SER A 76 10.34 -7.08 -10.33
CA SER A 76 8.87 -6.98 -10.35
C SER A 76 8.21 -8.37 -10.44
N ALA A 77 8.77 -9.28 -11.23
CA ALA A 77 8.28 -10.66 -11.32
C ALA A 77 8.49 -11.42 -10.00
N ALA A 78 9.66 -11.29 -9.37
CA ALA A 78 9.93 -11.88 -8.08
C ALA A 78 8.99 -11.36 -6.98
N LEU A 79 8.73 -10.04 -6.97
CA LEU A 79 7.77 -9.43 -6.05
C LEU A 79 6.34 -9.95 -6.27
N ALA A 80 5.92 -10.13 -7.52
CA ALA A 80 4.60 -10.69 -7.83
C ALA A 80 4.47 -12.14 -7.33
N ALA A 81 5.49 -12.97 -7.57
CA ALA A 81 5.52 -14.35 -7.09
C ALA A 81 5.48 -14.44 -5.56
N LEU A 82 6.29 -13.63 -4.86
CA LEU A 82 6.29 -13.58 -3.40
C LEU A 82 4.94 -13.12 -2.81
N LYS A 83 4.28 -12.15 -3.45
CA LYS A 83 2.94 -11.72 -3.03
C LYS A 83 1.91 -12.83 -3.20
N GLN A 84 1.98 -13.57 -4.30
CA GLN A 84 1.09 -14.70 -4.56
C GLN A 84 1.30 -15.81 -3.51
N GLU A 85 2.54 -16.16 -3.21
CA GLU A 85 2.88 -17.16 -2.19
C GLU A 85 2.41 -16.72 -0.81
N MET A 86 2.64 -15.46 -0.44
CA MET A 86 2.16 -14.90 0.83
C MET A 86 0.63 -14.96 0.94
N GLN A 87 -0.10 -14.71 -0.16
CA GLN A 87 -1.56 -14.83 -0.19
C GLN A 87 -2.00 -16.28 -0.03
N SER A 88 -1.33 -17.22 -0.69
CA SER A 88 -1.61 -18.66 -0.59
C SER A 88 -1.41 -19.16 0.83
N LEU A 89 -0.31 -18.81 1.46
CA LEU A 89 -0.03 -19.17 2.86
C LEU A 89 -1.05 -18.55 3.82
N ALA A 90 -1.38 -17.27 3.63
CA ALA A 90 -2.37 -16.60 4.49
C ALA A 90 -3.77 -17.23 4.34
N ALA A 91 -4.15 -17.63 3.13
CA ALA A 91 -5.45 -18.26 2.87
C ALA A 91 -5.64 -19.61 3.60
N SER A 92 -4.55 -20.26 4.00
CA SER A 92 -4.61 -21.50 4.81
C SER A 92 -4.86 -21.24 6.29
N LEU A 93 -4.78 -20.00 6.76
CA LEU A 93 -4.97 -19.64 8.16
C LEU A 93 -6.46 -19.44 8.48
N PRO A 94 -6.94 -19.94 9.63
CA PRO A 94 -8.36 -19.90 9.96
C PRO A 94 -8.94 -18.50 10.02
N GLU A 95 -8.18 -17.50 10.49
CA GLU A 95 -8.61 -16.11 10.61
C GLU A 95 -8.71 -15.36 9.27
N TYR A 96 -8.18 -15.92 8.18
CA TYR A 96 -8.12 -15.25 6.89
C TYR A 96 -9.47 -14.70 6.39
N PRO A 97 -10.59 -15.47 6.43
CA PRO A 97 -11.88 -14.97 5.96
C PRO A 97 -12.37 -13.74 6.74
N VAL A 98 -12.16 -13.72 8.04
CA VAL A 98 -12.56 -12.59 8.91
C VAL A 98 -11.74 -11.37 8.59
N VAL A 99 -10.41 -11.52 8.41
CA VAL A 99 -9.52 -10.43 8.10
C VAL A 99 -9.81 -9.85 6.72
N MET A 100 -10.06 -10.70 5.72
CA MET A 100 -10.42 -10.27 4.36
C MET A 100 -11.80 -9.61 4.27
N GLY A 101 -12.69 -9.89 5.19
CA GLY A 101 -14.01 -9.24 5.33
C GLY A 101 -13.93 -7.82 5.88
N MET A 102 -12.79 -7.39 6.42
CA MET A 102 -12.63 -6.03 6.95
C MET A 102 -12.45 -5.02 5.83
N PHE A 103 -13.16 -3.92 5.89
CA PHE A 103 -13.05 -2.87 4.88
C PHE A 103 -11.64 -2.24 4.85
N GLY A 104 -11.14 -2.02 3.63
CA GLY A 104 -9.79 -1.49 3.41
C GLY A 104 -8.68 -2.54 3.44
N VAL A 105 -9.04 -3.80 3.73
CA VAL A 105 -8.12 -4.93 3.72
C VAL A 105 -8.29 -5.71 2.42
N GLY A 106 -7.30 -5.59 1.56
CA GLY A 106 -7.26 -6.32 0.28
C GLY A 106 -6.25 -7.47 0.29
N PRO A 107 -6.10 -8.17 -0.85
CA PRO A 107 -5.26 -9.37 -0.96
C PRO A 107 -3.75 -9.12 -0.72
N THR A 108 -3.33 -7.88 -0.62
CA THR A 108 -1.95 -7.54 -0.23
C THR A 108 -1.86 -7.18 1.25
N LEU A 109 -2.81 -6.37 1.75
CA LEU A 109 -2.76 -5.86 3.14
C LEU A 109 -3.24 -6.88 4.16
N GLY A 110 -4.18 -7.79 3.78
CA GLY A 110 -4.68 -8.86 4.64
C GLY A 110 -3.57 -9.82 5.09
N PRO A 111 -2.87 -10.47 4.16
CA PRO A 111 -1.73 -11.30 4.50
C PRO A 111 -0.64 -10.58 5.29
N GLN A 112 -0.38 -9.30 5.00
CA GLN A 112 0.58 -8.49 5.77
C GLN A 112 0.12 -8.30 7.22
N LEU A 113 -1.17 -7.98 7.45
CA LEU A 113 -1.72 -7.85 8.80
C LEU A 113 -1.59 -9.15 9.57
N ILE A 114 -1.97 -10.27 8.95
CA ILE A 114 -1.89 -11.59 9.56
C ILE A 114 -0.44 -11.94 9.92
N ALA A 115 0.49 -11.75 8.98
CA ALA A 115 1.91 -12.04 9.21
C ALA A 115 2.52 -11.19 10.33
N GLU A 116 2.17 -9.91 10.41
CA GLU A 116 2.69 -8.99 11.43
C GLU A 116 2.10 -9.23 12.82
N ILE A 117 0.81 -9.54 12.88
CA ILE A 117 0.10 -9.75 14.14
C ILE A 117 0.32 -11.18 14.65
N GLY A 118 0.35 -12.18 13.76
CA GLY A 118 0.33 -13.58 14.11
C GLY A 118 -0.94 -13.96 14.86
N ASP A 119 -0.89 -14.98 15.71
CA ASP A 119 -2.03 -15.36 16.53
C ASP A 119 -2.44 -14.22 17.47
N VAL A 120 -3.64 -13.71 17.27
CA VAL A 120 -4.18 -12.60 18.06
C VAL A 120 -4.31 -12.96 19.55
N ARG A 121 -4.45 -14.22 19.90
CA ARG A 121 -4.61 -14.74 21.28
C ARG A 121 -3.33 -14.58 22.11
N ARG A 122 -2.17 -14.42 21.47
CA ARG A 122 -0.91 -14.09 22.18
C ARG A 122 -0.96 -12.74 22.92
N PHE A 123 -1.90 -11.89 22.55
CA PHE A 123 -2.09 -10.61 23.23
C PHE A 123 -3.16 -10.74 24.31
N HIS A 124 -2.81 -10.44 25.55
CA HIS A 124 -3.74 -10.50 26.69
C HIS A 124 -4.89 -9.48 26.58
N SER A 125 -4.77 -8.48 25.72
CA SER A 125 -5.81 -7.46 25.52
C SER A 125 -5.66 -6.70 24.20
N LYS A 126 -6.76 -6.08 23.74
CA LYS A 126 -6.75 -5.13 22.62
C LYS A 126 -5.78 -3.97 22.80
N LYS A 127 -5.51 -3.57 24.06
CA LYS A 127 -4.51 -2.51 24.36
C LYS A 127 -3.09 -3.01 24.12
N ALA A 128 -2.80 -4.28 24.40
CA ALA A 128 -1.49 -4.88 24.15
C ALA A 128 -1.18 -4.95 22.64
N LEU A 129 -2.17 -5.27 21.80
CA LEU A 129 -2.01 -5.23 20.33
C LEU A 129 -1.76 -3.79 19.83
N VAL A 130 -2.46 -2.79 20.36
CA VAL A 130 -2.24 -1.38 20.02
C VAL A 130 -0.83 -0.91 20.42
N ALA A 131 -0.34 -1.33 21.59
CA ALA A 131 1.01 -1.06 22.05
C ALA A 131 2.06 -1.78 21.18
N PHE A 132 1.77 -3.02 20.77
CA PHE A 132 2.61 -3.78 19.84
C PHE A 132 2.76 -3.07 18.48
N ALA A 133 1.70 -2.44 17.98
CA ALA A 133 1.77 -1.59 16.79
C ALA A 133 2.51 -0.26 17.06
N GLY A 134 2.69 0.12 18.32
CA GLY A 134 3.32 1.38 18.73
C GLY A 134 2.51 2.62 18.34
N ILE A 135 1.19 2.49 18.28
CA ILE A 135 0.24 3.58 18.01
C ILE A 135 -0.52 4.03 19.27
N ASP A 136 -0.13 3.48 20.40
CA ASP A 136 -0.56 3.96 21.71
C ASP A 136 0.03 5.34 22.03
N ALA A 137 -0.71 6.13 22.75
CA ALA A 137 -0.24 7.41 23.33
C ALA A 137 -0.30 7.26 24.86
N PRO A 138 0.75 6.73 25.50
CA PRO A 138 0.74 6.49 26.92
C PRO A 138 0.61 7.81 27.69
N PRO A 139 -0.15 7.86 28.79
CA PRO A 139 -0.20 9.05 29.63
C PRO A 139 1.18 9.32 30.21
N TYR A 140 1.59 10.56 30.21
CA TYR A 140 2.79 11.01 30.92
C TYR A 140 2.33 11.99 31.98
N GLN A 141 2.18 11.51 33.15
CA GLN A 141 1.90 12.29 34.32
C GLN A 141 3.18 12.27 35.15
N SER A 142 3.80 13.42 35.29
CA SER A 142 4.90 13.64 36.23
C SER A 142 4.53 14.82 37.09
N GLY A 143 4.09 14.55 38.31
CA GLY A 143 3.68 15.56 39.25
C GLY A 143 2.49 16.41 38.74
N GLN A 144 2.67 17.73 38.70
CA GLN A 144 1.64 18.67 38.23
C GLN A 144 1.56 18.85 36.70
N ILE A 145 2.37 18.15 35.95
CA ILE A 145 2.42 18.31 34.48
C ILE A 145 1.52 17.27 33.82
N ASP A 146 0.37 17.69 33.28
CA ASP A 146 -0.50 16.89 32.43
C ASP A 146 -0.43 17.41 31.00
N VAL A 147 0.31 16.67 30.15
CA VAL A 147 0.45 17.02 28.73
C VAL A 147 -0.70 16.44 27.93
N ARG A 148 -1.65 17.28 27.51
CA ARG A 148 -2.88 16.90 26.81
C ARG A 148 -2.68 16.44 25.36
N SER A 149 -1.58 16.80 24.70
CA SER A 149 -1.29 16.43 23.32
C SER A 149 -0.01 15.61 23.22
N ARG A 150 -0.08 14.41 22.61
CA ARG A 150 1.04 13.48 22.55
C ARG A 150 1.20 12.81 21.21
N SER A 151 2.44 12.51 20.90
CA SER A 151 2.79 11.60 19.82
C SER A 151 2.55 10.14 20.22
N ILE A 152 2.34 9.28 19.24
CA ILE A 152 2.33 7.82 19.42
C ILE A 152 3.68 7.34 19.93
N SER A 153 3.70 6.23 20.67
CA SER A 153 4.92 5.68 21.32
C SER A 153 6.01 5.27 20.34
N LYS A 154 5.63 4.78 19.16
CA LYS A 154 6.51 4.21 18.11
C LYS A 154 7.41 3.06 18.59
N ARG A 155 7.21 2.53 19.79
CA ARG A 155 8.04 1.46 20.39
C ARG A 155 7.77 0.07 19.82
N GLY A 156 6.66 -0.10 19.08
CA GLY A 156 6.26 -1.39 18.52
C GLY A 156 6.65 -1.59 17.05
N SER A 157 6.00 -2.55 16.38
CA SER A 157 6.26 -2.89 14.97
C SER A 157 6.04 -1.70 14.04
N ALA A 158 7.11 -1.29 13.36
CA ALA A 158 7.06 -0.24 12.35
C ALA A 158 6.34 -0.72 11.08
N SER A 159 6.46 -2.01 10.74
CA SER A 159 5.83 -2.63 9.59
C SER A 159 4.31 -2.68 9.78
N LEU A 160 3.82 -3.18 10.93
CA LEU A 160 2.40 -3.16 11.26
C LEU A 160 1.82 -1.74 11.22
N ARG A 161 2.53 -0.78 11.77
CA ARG A 161 2.12 0.64 11.76
C ARG A 161 1.98 1.18 10.34
N ARG A 162 2.92 0.82 9.44
CA ARG A 162 2.85 1.17 8.01
C ARG A 162 1.64 0.52 7.33
N THR A 163 1.41 -0.76 7.55
CA THR A 163 0.28 -1.49 6.98
C THR A 163 -1.05 -0.89 7.43
N LEU A 164 -1.19 -0.57 8.72
CA LEU A 164 -2.36 0.13 9.25
C LEU A 164 -2.58 1.50 8.61
N PHE A 165 -1.52 2.26 8.39
CA PHE A 165 -1.61 3.55 7.72
C PHE A 165 -2.11 3.42 6.28
N LEU A 166 -1.71 2.36 5.57
CA LEU A 166 -2.20 2.05 4.22
C LEU A 166 -3.69 1.67 4.24
N VAL A 167 -4.13 0.81 5.18
CA VAL A 167 -5.55 0.48 5.37
C VAL A 167 -6.37 1.74 5.63
N MET A 168 -5.91 2.62 6.51
CA MET A 168 -6.58 3.90 6.77
C MET A 168 -6.60 4.80 5.52
N GLY A 169 -5.58 4.74 4.67
CA GLY A 169 -5.55 5.44 3.39
C GLY A 169 -6.65 4.96 2.44
N VAL A 170 -6.87 3.65 2.36
CA VAL A 170 -7.97 3.06 1.56
C VAL A 170 -9.34 3.51 2.10
N LEU A 171 -9.55 3.44 3.42
CA LEU A 171 -10.78 3.92 4.06
C LEU A 171 -11.06 5.40 3.75
N LEU A 172 -10.02 6.22 3.78
CA LEU A 172 -10.16 7.65 3.50
C LEU A 172 -10.52 7.91 2.02
N GLN A 173 -9.95 7.14 1.09
CA GLN A 173 -10.20 7.28 -0.35
C GLN A 173 -11.57 6.75 -0.77
N CYS A 174 -11.97 5.59 -0.24
CA CYS A 174 -13.24 4.96 -0.59
C CYS A 174 -14.44 5.58 0.14
N ALA A 175 -14.21 6.24 1.26
CA ALA A 175 -15.22 6.93 2.07
C ALA A 175 -16.50 6.10 2.35
N PRO A 176 -16.41 4.84 2.85
CA PRO A 176 -17.57 3.98 3.09
C PRO A 176 -18.40 4.49 4.28
N MET A 177 -19.56 5.07 4.00
CA MET A 177 -20.36 5.79 5.01
C MET A 177 -20.87 4.91 6.15
N ASP A 178 -21.09 3.61 5.88
CA ASP A 178 -21.63 2.67 6.86
C ASP A 178 -20.54 1.94 7.67
N GLU A 179 -19.26 2.18 7.35
CA GLU A 179 -18.15 1.50 8.00
C GLU A 179 -17.74 2.20 9.31
N PRO A 180 -17.73 1.49 10.47
CA PRO A 180 -17.55 2.10 11.79
C PRO A 180 -16.21 2.84 11.99
N VAL A 181 -15.12 2.37 11.33
CA VAL A 181 -13.81 3.01 11.44
C VAL A 181 -13.78 4.30 10.62
N TYR A 182 -14.39 4.27 9.43
CA TYR A 182 -14.53 5.47 8.61
C TYR A 182 -15.40 6.53 9.27
N GLN A 183 -16.56 6.14 9.84
CA GLN A 183 -17.41 7.06 10.60
C GLN A 183 -16.64 7.74 11.73
N PHE A 184 -15.84 6.96 12.46
CA PHE A 184 -14.98 7.52 13.52
C PHE A 184 -13.90 8.45 12.96
N MET A 185 -13.28 8.08 11.83
CA MET A 185 -12.30 8.89 11.12
C MET A 185 -12.90 10.23 10.70
N ASN A 186 -14.08 10.20 10.08
CA ASN A 186 -14.78 11.39 9.63
C ASN A 186 -15.20 12.30 10.78
N LYS A 187 -15.69 11.71 11.88
CA LYS A 187 -15.95 12.45 13.13
C LYS A 187 -14.70 13.17 13.62
N LYS A 188 -13.55 12.50 13.68
CA LYS A 188 -12.29 13.11 14.14
C LYS A 188 -11.80 14.20 13.20
N ARG A 189 -12.05 14.04 11.89
CA ARG A 189 -11.75 15.05 10.87
C ARG A 189 -12.65 16.28 11.03
N SER A 190 -13.94 16.10 11.27
CA SER A 190 -14.89 17.20 11.50
C SER A 190 -14.63 17.95 12.82
N GLU A 191 -14.01 17.29 13.82
CA GLU A 191 -13.52 17.92 15.04
C GLU A 191 -12.25 18.79 14.81
N GLY A 192 -11.80 18.96 13.55
CA GLY A 192 -10.59 19.74 13.21
C GLY A 192 -9.27 19.07 13.58
N LYS A 193 -9.22 17.77 13.85
CA LYS A 193 -7.98 17.07 14.19
C LYS A 193 -7.04 17.01 12.97
N PRO A 194 -5.71 17.19 13.17
CA PRO A 194 -4.73 17.08 12.10
C PRO A 194 -4.73 15.69 11.43
N TYR A 195 -4.38 15.63 10.15
CA TYR A 195 -4.37 14.42 9.33
C TYR A 195 -3.77 13.19 10.04
N ARG A 196 -2.55 13.31 10.54
CA ARG A 196 -1.87 12.19 11.21
C ARG A 196 -2.57 11.75 12.51
N VAL A 197 -3.24 12.67 13.19
CA VAL A 197 -3.95 12.37 14.44
C VAL A 197 -5.19 11.55 14.17
N TYR A 198 -6.06 11.98 13.24
CA TYR A 198 -7.27 11.19 12.95
C TYR A 198 -6.95 9.86 12.28
N MET A 199 -5.91 9.76 11.44
CA MET A 199 -5.47 8.50 10.84
C MET A 199 -5.01 7.49 11.91
N MET A 200 -4.18 7.90 12.86
CA MET A 200 -3.69 7.01 13.92
C MET A 200 -4.77 6.67 14.96
N ALA A 201 -5.66 7.59 15.28
CA ALA A 201 -6.81 7.30 16.13
C ALA A 201 -7.75 6.26 15.48
N SER A 202 -7.94 6.34 14.17
CA SER A 202 -8.75 5.38 13.40
C SER A 202 -8.05 4.02 13.29
N ALA A 203 -6.74 3.99 13.10
CA ALA A 203 -5.94 2.77 13.14
C ALA A 203 -6.04 2.06 14.51
N ASN A 204 -6.05 2.82 15.61
CA ASN A 204 -6.28 2.26 16.95
C ASN A 204 -7.69 1.63 17.06
N LYS A 205 -8.74 2.31 16.54
CA LYS A 205 -10.09 1.75 16.50
C LYS A 205 -10.14 0.49 15.65
N PHE A 206 -9.51 0.50 14.47
CA PHE A 206 -9.42 -0.66 13.57
C PHE A 206 -8.79 -1.86 14.29
N LEU A 207 -7.62 -1.71 14.93
CA LEU A 207 -6.97 -2.80 15.66
C LEU A 207 -7.81 -3.37 16.80
N ARG A 208 -8.63 -2.54 17.45
CA ARG A 208 -9.54 -3.01 18.49
C ARG A 208 -10.67 -3.86 17.93
N ILE A 209 -11.19 -3.50 16.75
CA ILE A 209 -12.18 -4.29 16.03
C ILE A 209 -11.53 -5.58 15.53
N TYR A 210 -10.36 -5.48 14.89
CA TYR A 210 -9.57 -6.64 14.45
C TYR A 210 -9.38 -7.66 15.58
N TYR A 211 -8.88 -7.21 16.73
CA TYR A 211 -8.67 -8.06 17.89
C TYR A 211 -9.96 -8.77 18.33
N ALA A 212 -11.06 -8.04 18.44
CA ALA A 212 -12.32 -8.60 18.90
C ALA A 212 -12.91 -9.59 17.91
N SER A 213 -12.95 -9.25 16.62
CA SER A 213 -13.54 -10.08 15.57
C SER A 213 -12.73 -11.36 15.32
N VAL A 214 -11.42 -11.24 15.20
CA VAL A 214 -10.56 -12.41 14.95
C VAL A 214 -10.51 -13.31 16.16
N LYS A 215 -10.39 -12.77 17.37
CA LYS A 215 -10.40 -13.58 18.58
C LYS A 215 -11.73 -14.33 18.74
N ALA A 216 -12.87 -13.64 18.63
CA ALA A 216 -14.18 -14.28 18.74
C ALA A 216 -14.37 -15.39 17.71
N TYR A 217 -13.89 -15.21 16.50
CA TYR A 217 -13.94 -16.24 15.46
C TYR A 217 -13.07 -17.45 15.79
N LEU A 218 -11.81 -17.23 16.21
CA LEU A 218 -10.91 -18.32 16.58
C LEU A 218 -11.42 -19.09 17.81
N ASP A 219 -11.97 -18.37 18.79
CA ASP A 219 -12.58 -19.00 19.99
C ASP A 219 -13.82 -19.84 19.59
N SER A 220 -14.60 -19.43 18.58
CA SER A 220 -15.75 -20.22 18.10
C SER A 220 -15.34 -21.54 17.43
N LEU A 221 -14.20 -21.55 16.70
CA LEU A 221 -13.68 -22.76 16.06
C LEU A 221 -13.15 -23.82 17.04
N GLU A 222 -12.85 -23.44 18.28
CA GLU A 222 -12.38 -24.37 19.32
C GLU A 222 -13.56 -25.03 20.09
N HIS A 223 -14.77 -24.49 19.92
CA HIS A 223 -15.98 -25.00 20.59
C HIS A 223 -16.88 -25.85 19.69
N ASP A 224 -16.59 -25.89 18.37
CA ASP A 224 -17.20 -26.79 17.39
C ASP A 224 -16.35 -28.05 17.19
#